data_e526cfd6e0a6371642f5feee04bb2dc8
#
_entry.id   e526cfd6e0a6371642f5feee04bb2dc8
#
_cell.length_a   1.000
_cell.length_b   1.000
_cell.length_c   1.000
_cell.angle_alpha   90.00
_cell.angle_beta   90.00
_cell.angle_gamma   90.00
#
_symmetry.space_group_name_H-M   'P 1'
#
loop_
_entity.id
_entity.type
_entity.pdbx_description
1 polymer ?
#
loop_
_entity_poly.entity_id
_entity_poly.type
_entity_poly.pdbx_seq_one_letter_code
_entity_poly.pdbx_strand_id
1 'polypeptide(L)'
;MRRRDFIRYLGLGSVAVTIPEAMHAVPAAATTLCSDKKTKPISGSWFEFQHSAAEGGYWNEALAHFTADQWRRKVFEIREVGMEYLVLMGVARAGKPFYPSKIAPRIPMGCDDPLEAVLSAADECGIKFFVSNDFWGDLDAYNMMLDKGVQTVRFQAMEEIAERYSHHACFYGWYFPNEAMLQPYFVDACVNYVNETAAFAQRLTPNCVNLIAPYFIKEARFDDHFVRQLEKMNIDIIAYQDGVGVNHTSLEDSAKFYEKL
;
A
#
# COMPACT_ATOMS: atom_id res chain seq x y z
N MET A 1 -0.38 12.60 22.64
CA MET A 1 0.85 13.45 22.59
C MET A 1 0.69 14.43 21.43
N ARG A 2 0.75 15.74 21.68
CA ARG A 2 0.50 16.71 20.59
C ARG A 2 1.74 16.86 19.72
N ARG A 3 1.54 17.16 18.42
CA ARG A 3 2.62 17.34 17.40
C ARG A 3 3.79 18.21 17.87
N ARG A 4 3.54 19.17 18.78
CA ARG A 4 4.55 20.05 19.42
C ARG A 4 5.45 19.34 20.42
N ASP A 5 5.03 18.23 21.01
CA ASP A 5 5.80 17.53 22.05
C ASP A 5 6.82 16.59 21.43
N PHE A 6 6.54 16.04 20.23
CA PHE A 6 7.47 15.21 19.46
C PHE A 6 8.74 15.98 19.05
N ILE A 7 8.59 17.25 18.65
CA ILE A 7 9.73 18.11 18.26
C ILE A 7 10.58 18.49 19.49
N ARG A 8 10.03 18.53 20.69
CA ARG A 8 10.78 18.82 21.94
C ARG A 8 11.63 17.65 22.43
N TYR A 9 11.24 16.42 22.14
CA TYR A 9 12.02 15.23 22.55
C TYR A 9 13.23 14.92 21.67
N LEU A 10 13.30 15.46 20.45
CA LEU A 10 14.48 15.37 19.57
C LEU A 10 15.58 16.38 19.91
N GLY A 11 15.34 17.30 20.85
CA GLY A 11 16.22 18.41 21.17
C GLY A 11 17.11 18.26 22.41
N LEU A 12 17.10 17.11 23.13
CA LEU A 12 17.84 16.94 24.39
C LEU A 12 18.94 15.86 24.28
N GLY A 13 19.82 16.05 23.31
CA GLY A 13 21.11 15.38 23.25
C GLY A 13 22.19 16.43 23.03
N SER A 14 22.44 17.26 24.06
CA SER A 14 23.42 18.35 23.97
C SER A 14 24.85 17.79 24.11
N VAL A 15 25.58 17.74 23.02
CA VAL A 15 27.03 17.86 23.04
C VAL A 15 27.34 19.33 22.75
N ALA A 16 27.85 20.02 23.75
CA ALA A 16 28.31 21.41 23.59
C ALA A 16 29.57 21.45 22.72
N VAL A 17 29.40 21.86 21.46
CA VAL A 17 30.51 22.27 20.60
C VAL A 17 30.43 23.79 20.51
N THR A 18 31.37 24.47 21.12
CA THR A 18 31.58 25.90 20.96
C THR A 18 32.08 26.20 19.55
N ILE A 19 31.24 26.82 18.74
CA ILE A 19 31.60 27.38 17.43
C ILE A 19 31.79 28.87 17.59
N PRO A 20 32.88 29.49 17.13
CA PRO A 20 33.09 30.94 17.22
C PRO A 20 32.15 31.67 16.24
N GLU A 21 31.60 32.76 16.72
CA GLU A 21 30.75 33.67 15.96
C GLU A 21 31.46 34.20 14.70
N ALA A 22 30.98 33.79 13.53
CA ALA A 22 31.08 34.57 12.32
C ALA A 22 29.67 34.75 11.76
N MET A 23 29.02 35.83 12.17
CA MET A 23 27.76 36.25 11.61
C MET A 23 27.97 36.64 10.14
N HIS A 24 27.65 35.78 9.22
CA HIS A 24 27.32 36.16 7.86
C HIS A 24 25.80 36.23 7.73
N ALA A 25 25.34 37.47 7.61
CA ALA A 25 23.95 37.78 7.28
C ALA A 25 23.57 37.06 5.98
N VAL A 26 22.73 36.06 6.09
CA VAL A 26 22.05 35.46 4.93
C VAL A 26 21.03 36.48 4.45
N PRO A 27 21.05 36.92 3.18
CA PRO A 27 20.10 37.90 2.69
C PRO A 27 18.68 37.31 2.77
N ALA A 28 17.77 38.09 3.33
CA ALA A 28 16.33 37.80 3.41
C ALA A 28 15.68 37.93 2.03
N ALA A 29 15.93 36.91 1.17
CA ALA A 29 15.34 36.82 -0.16
C ALA A 29 14.88 35.39 -0.46
N ALA A 30 14.17 34.75 0.47
CA ALA A 30 13.51 33.44 0.23
C ALA A 30 12.11 33.41 0.84
N THR A 31 11.40 34.51 0.81
CA THR A 31 10.02 34.61 1.32
C THR A 31 9.08 35.09 0.22
N THR A 32 9.00 34.41 -0.90
CA THR A 32 7.89 34.62 -1.84
C THR A 32 7.79 33.45 -2.84
N LEU A 33 7.53 32.25 -2.36
CA LEU A 33 7.00 31.14 -3.17
C LEU A 33 6.06 30.26 -2.32
N CYS A 34 5.23 30.86 -1.49
CA CYS A 34 3.99 30.24 -1.08
C CYS A 34 2.93 30.64 -2.10
N SER A 35 2.84 29.92 -3.22
CA SER A 35 1.62 29.96 -4.00
C SER A 35 0.49 29.44 -3.10
N ASP A 36 -0.68 30.08 -3.12
CA ASP A 36 -1.90 29.70 -2.40
C ASP A 36 -2.49 28.33 -2.80
N LYS A 37 -1.73 27.47 -3.44
CA LYS A 37 -2.09 26.07 -3.68
C LYS A 37 -1.97 25.31 -2.36
N LYS A 38 -3.09 25.16 -1.66
CA LYS A 38 -3.21 24.25 -0.51
C LYS A 38 -2.91 22.83 -0.99
N THR A 39 -1.68 22.37 -0.80
CA THR A 39 -1.33 20.96 -1.00
C THR A 39 -2.08 20.11 0.02
N LYS A 40 -2.81 19.12 -0.44
CA LYS A 40 -3.42 18.14 0.46
C LYS A 40 -2.32 17.28 1.07
N PRO A 41 -2.37 16.97 2.37
CA PRO A 41 -1.43 16.02 2.97
C PRO A 41 -1.65 14.62 2.39
N ILE A 42 -0.59 13.80 2.41
CA ILE A 42 -0.71 12.37 2.13
C ILE A 42 -1.64 11.77 3.19
N SER A 43 -2.69 11.05 2.75
CA SER A 43 -3.71 10.48 3.63
C SER A 43 -3.73 8.95 3.64
N GLY A 44 -2.87 8.27 2.88
CA GLY A 44 -2.80 6.82 2.84
C GLY A 44 -1.39 6.30 2.60
N SER A 45 -1.17 5.04 2.97
CA SER A 45 0.10 4.34 2.77
C SER A 45 -0.12 2.85 2.63
N TRP A 46 0.84 2.18 1.96
CA TRP A 46 0.97 0.73 2.02
C TRP A 46 1.67 0.32 3.30
N PHE A 47 1.33 -0.86 3.80
CA PHE A 47 2.05 -1.50 4.87
C PHE A 47 2.08 -3.03 4.66
N GLU A 48 2.96 -3.73 5.36
CA GLU A 48 3.12 -5.17 5.25
C GLU A 48 3.48 -5.81 6.60
N PHE A 49 3.11 -7.07 6.78
CA PHE A 49 3.51 -7.85 7.96
C PHE A 49 4.94 -8.33 7.84
N GLN A 50 5.33 -8.77 6.66
CA GLN A 50 6.69 -9.18 6.32
C GLN A 50 6.98 -8.85 4.86
N HIS A 51 8.14 -8.28 4.61
CA HIS A 51 8.64 -8.05 3.28
C HIS A 51 9.14 -9.34 2.63
N SER A 52 9.18 -9.39 1.29
CA SER A 52 9.74 -10.52 0.55
C SER A 52 11.23 -10.69 0.87
N ALA A 53 11.67 -11.95 1.09
CA ALA A 53 13.08 -12.25 1.34
C ALA A 53 13.99 -11.90 0.14
N ALA A 54 13.48 -11.86 -1.08
CA ALA A 54 14.23 -11.47 -2.27
C ALA A 54 14.63 -9.98 -2.27
N GLU A 55 13.85 -9.14 -1.59
CA GLU A 55 14.09 -7.71 -1.43
C GLU A 55 14.67 -7.36 -0.06
N GLY A 56 15.18 -8.34 0.65
CA GLY A 56 15.48 -8.44 2.07
C GLY A 56 16.38 -7.39 2.70
N GLY A 57 16.84 -6.37 1.97
CA GLY A 57 17.58 -5.25 2.55
C GLY A 57 16.74 -4.33 3.44
N TYR A 58 15.41 -4.44 3.41
CA TYR A 58 14.47 -3.53 4.10
C TYR A 58 13.69 -4.20 5.22
N TRP A 59 13.69 -5.53 5.30
CA TRP A 59 12.84 -6.21 6.25
C TRP A 59 13.41 -6.15 7.67
N ASN A 60 12.57 -5.74 8.61
CA ASN A 60 12.90 -5.77 10.01
C ASN A 60 12.38 -7.07 10.66
N GLU A 61 13.27 -7.98 11.03
CA GLU A 61 12.93 -9.25 11.68
C GLU A 61 12.08 -9.09 12.95
N ALA A 62 12.17 -7.94 13.62
CA ALA A 62 11.36 -7.66 14.80
C ALA A 62 9.85 -7.74 14.51
N LEU A 63 9.41 -7.47 13.28
CA LEU A 63 8.00 -7.57 12.88
C LEU A 63 7.45 -8.99 13.01
N ALA A 64 8.27 -10.02 12.79
CA ALA A 64 7.86 -11.41 12.98
C ALA A 64 7.49 -11.74 14.45
N HIS A 65 7.99 -10.95 15.40
CA HIS A 65 7.77 -11.15 16.84
C HIS A 65 6.71 -10.21 17.43
N PHE A 66 6.10 -9.35 16.61
CA PHE A 66 5.07 -8.44 17.12
C PHE A 66 3.88 -9.19 17.65
N THR A 67 3.48 -8.80 18.86
CA THR A 67 2.21 -9.23 19.49
C THR A 67 1.02 -8.50 18.84
N ALA A 68 -0.19 -8.97 19.11
CA ALA A 68 -1.42 -8.30 18.69
C ALA A 68 -1.45 -6.82 19.16
N ASP A 69 -1.06 -6.54 20.40
CA ASP A 69 -1.02 -5.17 20.94
C ASP A 69 0.00 -4.27 20.20
N GLN A 70 1.12 -4.83 19.76
CA GLN A 70 2.12 -4.09 19.00
C GLN A 70 1.59 -3.75 17.59
N TRP A 71 0.91 -4.68 16.90
CA TRP A 71 0.25 -4.41 15.63
C TRP A 71 -0.84 -3.35 15.76
N ARG A 72 -1.71 -3.46 16.78
CA ARG A 72 -2.75 -2.47 17.07
C ARG A 72 -2.14 -1.08 17.29
N ARG A 73 -1.08 -1.01 18.10
CA ARG A 73 -0.36 0.25 18.38
C ARG A 73 0.18 0.88 17.10
N LYS A 74 0.72 0.10 16.16
CA LYS A 74 1.19 0.61 14.87
C LYS A 74 0.07 1.28 14.07
N VAL A 75 -1.11 0.72 14.06
CA VAL A 75 -2.27 1.32 13.38
C VAL A 75 -2.64 2.66 14.04
N PHE A 76 -2.65 2.75 15.36
CA PHE A 76 -2.91 4.02 16.06
C PHE A 76 -1.82 5.06 15.79
N GLU A 77 -0.53 4.68 15.81
CA GLU A 77 0.58 5.57 15.45
C GLU A 77 0.44 6.11 14.02
N ILE A 78 0.05 5.27 13.07
CA ILE A 78 -0.22 5.65 11.68
C ILE A 78 -1.39 6.64 11.61
N ARG A 79 -2.46 6.41 12.37
CA ARG A 79 -3.58 7.35 12.45
C ARG A 79 -3.18 8.70 13.06
N GLU A 80 -2.34 8.70 14.08
CA GLU A 80 -1.83 9.93 14.73
C GLU A 80 -1.05 10.84 13.78
N VAL A 81 -0.35 10.29 12.77
CA VAL A 81 0.32 11.07 11.73
C VAL A 81 -0.61 11.56 10.62
N GLY A 82 -1.90 11.25 10.71
CA GLY A 82 -2.95 11.78 9.83
C GLY A 82 -3.35 10.88 8.67
N MET A 83 -2.93 9.61 8.67
CA MET A 83 -3.38 8.66 7.66
C MET A 83 -4.85 8.28 7.87
N GLU A 84 -5.57 8.19 6.77
CA GLU A 84 -7.00 7.82 6.69
C GLU A 84 -7.20 6.47 6.00
N TYR A 85 -6.21 6.05 5.22
CA TYR A 85 -6.24 4.82 4.43
C TYR A 85 -5.00 3.99 4.68
N LEU A 86 -5.17 2.66 4.79
CA LEU A 86 -4.08 1.68 4.78
C LEU A 86 -4.34 0.61 3.73
N VAL A 87 -3.30 0.24 3.00
CA VAL A 87 -3.32 -0.82 2.00
C VAL A 87 -2.36 -1.91 2.43
N LEU A 88 -2.87 -3.11 2.73
CA LEU A 88 -2.02 -4.26 3.01
C LEU A 88 -1.38 -4.76 1.72
N MET A 89 -0.04 -4.80 1.67
CA MET A 89 0.71 -5.22 0.49
C MET A 89 0.43 -6.68 0.12
N GLY A 90 0.45 -7.58 1.09
CA GLY A 90 0.20 -9.01 0.87
C GLY A 90 -0.49 -9.65 2.06
N VAL A 91 -1.48 -10.51 1.79
CA VAL A 91 -2.18 -11.30 2.79
C VAL A 91 -1.48 -12.64 3.05
N ALA A 92 -0.60 -13.02 2.15
CA ALA A 92 0.25 -14.20 2.22
C ALA A 92 1.66 -13.88 1.72
N ARG A 93 2.59 -14.80 1.90
CA ARG A 93 3.92 -14.78 1.30
C ARG A 93 4.32 -16.20 0.88
N ALA A 94 4.66 -16.38 -0.40
CA ALA A 94 5.01 -17.66 -0.97
C ALA A 94 4.01 -18.78 -0.58
N GLY A 95 2.72 -18.52 -0.74
CA GLY A 95 1.64 -19.44 -0.45
C GLY A 95 1.29 -19.67 1.02
N LYS A 96 1.93 -18.94 1.95
CA LYS A 96 1.66 -19.04 3.39
C LYS A 96 0.98 -17.77 3.90
N PRO A 97 -0.24 -17.86 4.46
CA PRO A 97 -0.99 -16.72 4.94
C PRO A 97 -0.41 -16.11 6.23
N PHE A 98 -0.71 -14.83 6.46
CA PHE A 98 -0.43 -14.12 7.70
C PHE A 98 -1.57 -14.22 8.73
N TYR A 99 -2.69 -14.84 8.38
CA TYR A 99 -3.86 -15.03 9.23
C TYR A 99 -4.15 -16.54 9.43
N PRO A 100 -4.94 -16.96 10.42
CA PRO A 100 -5.36 -18.35 10.58
C PRO A 100 -6.22 -18.78 9.40
N SER A 101 -5.72 -19.70 8.58
CA SER A 101 -6.34 -20.15 7.33
C SER A 101 -6.53 -21.67 7.32
N LYS A 102 -7.58 -22.13 6.63
CA LYS A 102 -7.82 -23.54 6.34
C LYS A 102 -7.10 -23.99 5.05
N ILE A 103 -6.60 -23.05 4.24
CA ILE A 103 -6.01 -23.29 2.92
C ILE A 103 -4.57 -23.78 3.04
N ALA A 104 -3.77 -23.12 3.89
CA ALA A 104 -2.36 -23.43 4.09
C ALA A 104 -1.91 -23.11 5.52
N PRO A 105 -0.82 -23.74 6.00
CA PRO A 105 -0.21 -23.39 7.27
C PRO A 105 0.26 -21.94 7.28
N ARG A 106 -0.11 -21.22 8.33
CA ARG A 106 0.26 -19.82 8.56
C ARG A 106 1.78 -19.65 8.69
N ILE A 107 2.29 -18.50 8.25
CA ILE A 107 3.65 -18.07 8.60
C ILE A 107 3.76 -17.94 10.12
N PRO A 108 4.81 -18.48 10.77
CA PRO A 108 5.04 -18.28 12.19
C PRO A 108 5.26 -16.80 12.50
N MET A 109 4.44 -16.25 13.41
CA MET A 109 4.53 -14.87 13.88
C MET A 109 4.22 -14.83 15.38
N GLY A 110 4.66 -13.80 16.07
CA GLY A 110 4.37 -13.55 17.48
C GLY A 110 2.90 -13.22 17.79
N CYS A 111 2.10 -12.98 16.74
CA CYS A 111 0.65 -12.78 16.82
C CYS A 111 -0.05 -13.89 16.03
N ASP A 112 -1.08 -14.49 16.61
CA ASP A 112 -1.82 -15.58 15.97
C ASP A 112 -2.68 -15.10 14.80
N ASP A 113 -3.26 -13.91 14.91
CA ASP A 113 -4.06 -13.27 13.86
C ASP A 113 -3.69 -11.78 13.75
N PRO A 114 -2.59 -11.45 13.06
CA PRO A 114 -2.21 -10.06 12.87
C PRO A 114 -3.18 -9.27 11.99
N LEU A 115 -3.93 -9.94 11.09
CA LEU A 115 -4.94 -9.29 10.26
C LEU A 115 -6.12 -8.81 11.12
N GLU A 116 -6.63 -9.66 12.02
CA GLU A 116 -7.64 -9.27 13.01
C GLU A 116 -7.15 -8.10 13.88
N ALA A 117 -5.90 -8.17 14.36
CA ALA A 117 -5.34 -7.14 15.23
C ALA A 117 -5.30 -5.76 14.54
N VAL A 118 -4.92 -5.70 13.25
CA VAL A 118 -4.87 -4.41 12.53
C VAL A 118 -6.26 -3.92 12.12
N LEU A 119 -7.17 -4.82 11.73
CA LEU A 119 -8.54 -4.43 11.37
C LEU A 119 -9.32 -3.92 12.58
N SER A 120 -9.25 -4.60 13.72
CA SER A 120 -9.87 -4.11 14.97
C SER A 120 -9.36 -2.72 15.36
N ALA A 121 -8.05 -2.47 15.24
CA ALA A 121 -7.49 -1.16 15.55
C ALA A 121 -7.91 -0.10 14.52
N ALA A 122 -8.02 -0.48 13.25
CA ALA A 122 -8.49 0.41 12.19
C ALA A 122 -9.97 0.82 12.38
N ASP A 123 -10.82 -0.10 12.83
CA ASP A 123 -12.21 0.19 13.23
C ASP A 123 -12.24 1.25 14.36
N GLU A 124 -11.45 1.05 15.40
CA GLU A 124 -11.43 1.93 16.59
C GLU A 124 -10.96 3.36 16.24
N CYS A 125 -10.04 3.51 15.28
CA CYS A 125 -9.49 4.82 14.92
C CYS A 125 -10.03 5.39 13.59
N GLY A 126 -10.95 4.68 12.93
CA GLY A 126 -11.62 5.14 11.71
C GLY A 126 -10.74 5.18 10.47
N ILE A 127 -9.74 4.29 10.37
CA ILE A 127 -8.94 4.09 9.16
C ILE A 127 -9.72 3.20 8.19
N LYS A 128 -9.74 3.54 6.92
CA LYS A 128 -10.24 2.69 5.84
C LYS A 128 -9.15 1.74 5.37
N PHE A 129 -9.44 0.44 5.34
CA PHE A 129 -8.45 -0.59 5.11
C PHE A 129 -8.72 -1.36 3.82
N PHE A 130 -7.69 -1.48 2.98
CA PHE A 130 -7.70 -2.36 1.81
C PHE A 130 -6.96 -3.64 2.14
N VAL A 131 -7.64 -4.77 2.02
CA VAL A 131 -7.04 -6.09 2.24
C VAL A 131 -6.51 -6.62 0.92
N SER A 132 -5.26 -7.07 0.91
CA SER A 132 -4.69 -7.75 -0.26
C SER A 132 -5.36 -9.11 -0.48
N ASN A 133 -5.43 -9.55 -1.73
CA ASN A 133 -6.00 -10.83 -2.09
C ASN A 133 -4.96 -11.88 -2.50
N ASP A 134 -3.67 -11.55 -2.57
CA ASP A 134 -2.67 -12.41 -3.22
C ASP A 134 -1.35 -12.56 -2.45
N PHE A 135 -0.36 -13.09 -3.16
CA PHE A 135 0.92 -13.71 -2.81
C PHE A 135 0.79 -15.19 -2.38
N TRP A 136 -0.16 -15.89 -3.02
CA TRP A 136 -0.39 -17.33 -2.81
C TRP A 136 0.55 -18.23 -3.60
N GLY A 137 1.35 -17.71 -4.53
CA GLY A 137 2.41 -18.39 -5.24
C GLY A 137 3.79 -17.78 -4.96
N ASP A 138 4.81 -18.42 -5.52
CA ASP A 138 6.20 -17.94 -5.51
C ASP A 138 6.65 -17.66 -6.97
N LEU A 139 5.86 -16.86 -7.67
CA LEU A 139 6.05 -16.48 -9.06
C LEU A 139 6.13 -14.95 -9.15
N ASP A 140 6.70 -14.44 -10.24
CA ASP A 140 6.59 -13.02 -10.54
C ASP A 140 5.13 -12.59 -10.81
N ALA A 141 4.85 -11.30 -10.71
CA ALA A 141 3.49 -10.76 -10.80
C ALA A 141 2.76 -11.17 -12.09
N TYR A 142 3.45 -11.22 -13.22
CA TYR A 142 2.85 -11.63 -14.50
C TYR A 142 2.42 -13.10 -14.48
N ASN A 143 3.31 -13.99 -14.05
CA ASN A 143 3.00 -15.42 -13.95
C ASN A 143 1.97 -15.72 -12.87
N MET A 144 1.94 -14.95 -11.76
CA MET A 144 0.90 -15.03 -10.74
C MET A 144 -0.50 -14.70 -11.30
N MET A 145 -0.60 -13.78 -12.27
CA MET A 145 -1.87 -13.46 -12.93
C MET A 145 -2.37 -14.61 -13.82
N LEU A 146 -1.46 -15.35 -14.46
CA LEU A 146 -1.78 -16.40 -15.44
C LEU A 146 -1.99 -17.77 -14.83
N ASP A 147 -1.39 -18.08 -13.68
CA ASP A 147 -1.42 -19.39 -13.06
C ASP A 147 -2.79 -19.71 -12.49
N LYS A 148 -3.44 -20.75 -13.04
CA LYS A 148 -4.78 -21.18 -12.63
C LYS A 148 -4.81 -21.83 -11.25
N GLY A 149 -3.70 -22.46 -10.82
CA GLY A 149 -3.57 -23.00 -9.46
C GLY A 149 -3.55 -21.85 -8.42
N VAL A 150 -2.72 -20.85 -8.67
CA VAL A 150 -2.68 -19.62 -7.85
C VAL A 150 -4.04 -18.91 -7.84
N GLN A 151 -4.70 -18.79 -9.00
CA GLN A 151 -6.04 -18.21 -9.09
C GLN A 151 -7.06 -18.95 -8.21
N THR A 152 -7.03 -20.29 -8.24
CA THR A 152 -7.94 -21.11 -7.43
C THR A 152 -7.73 -20.84 -5.93
N VAL A 153 -6.47 -20.84 -5.49
CA VAL A 153 -6.13 -20.58 -4.08
C VAL A 153 -6.50 -19.16 -3.69
N ARG A 154 -6.22 -18.17 -4.56
CA ARG A 154 -6.61 -16.77 -4.36
C ARG A 154 -8.10 -16.62 -4.11
N PHE A 155 -8.94 -17.24 -4.91
CA PHE A 155 -10.39 -17.13 -4.76
C PHE A 155 -10.89 -17.82 -3.48
N GLN A 156 -10.36 -19.00 -3.14
CA GLN A 156 -10.65 -19.65 -1.85
C GLN A 156 -10.24 -18.75 -0.66
N ALA A 157 -9.08 -18.12 -0.77
CA ALA A 157 -8.61 -17.18 0.25
C ALA A 157 -9.48 -15.93 0.36
N MET A 158 -9.95 -15.37 -0.74
CA MET A 158 -10.88 -14.25 -0.73
C MET A 158 -12.21 -14.62 -0.05
N GLU A 159 -12.73 -15.83 -0.29
CA GLU A 159 -13.93 -16.35 0.42
C GLU A 159 -13.68 -16.41 1.93
N GLU A 160 -12.56 -17.02 2.33
CA GLU A 160 -12.20 -17.15 3.75
C GLU A 160 -11.98 -15.79 4.43
N ILE A 161 -11.30 -14.86 3.76
CA ILE A 161 -11.08 -13.50 4.25
C ILE A 161 -12.40 -12.75 4.38
N ALA A 162 -13.28 -12.83 3.38
CA ALA A 162 -14.58 -12.20 3.43
C ALA A 162 -15.45 -12.76 4.56
N GLU A 163 -15.50 -14.09 4.73
CA GLU A 163 -16.22 -14.75 5.81
C GLU A 163 -15.73 -14.27 7.19
N ARG A 164 -14.41 -14.14 7.36
CA ARG A 164 -13.80 -13.84 8.65
C ARG A 164 -13.79 -12.36 9.00
N TYR A 165 -13.53 -11.48 8.02
CA TYR A 165 -13.14 -10.09 8.30
C TYR A 165 -14.01 -9.02 7.64
N SER A 166 -14.94 -9.36 6.73
CA SER A 166 -15.77 -8.34 6.09
C SER A 166 -16.79 -7.68 7.03
N HIS A 167 -16.91 -8.19 8.25
CA HIS A 167 -17.74 -7.58 9.30
C HIS A 167 -17.11 -6.31 9.90
N HIS A 168 -15.81 -6.10 9.72
CA HIS A 168 -15.13 -4.88 10.16
C HIS A 168 -15.60 -3.67 9.35
N ALA A 169 -16.02 -2.61 10.01
CA ALA A 169 -16.45 -1.38 9.36
C ALA A 169 -15.34 -0.70 8.55
N CYS A 170 -14.07 -0.94 8.94
CA CYS A 170 -12.88 -0.47 8.24
C CYS A 170 -12.57 -1.26 6.97
N PHE A 171 -13.16 -2.44 6.73
CA PHE A 171 -12.94 -3.23 5.52
C PHE A 171 -13.51 -2.48 4.32
N TYR A 172 -12.70 -1.59 3.76
CA TYR A 172 -13.11 -0.66 2.74
C TYR A 172 -13.05 -1.25 1.33
N GLY A 173 -12.10 -2.14 1.11
CA GLY A 173 -11.92 -2.75 -0.21
C GLY A 173 -10.82 -3.79 -0.31
N TRP A 174 -10.63 -4.23 -1.55
CA TRP A 174 -9.58 -5.17 -1.93
C TRP A 174 -8.44 -4.47 -2.66
N TYR A 175 -7.23 -4.90 -2.36
CA TYR A 175 -6.04 -4.55 -3.14
C TYR A 175 -5.58 -5.76 -3.95
N PHE A 176 -5.43 -5.60 -5.27
CA PHE A 176 -4.91 -6.62 -6.17
C PHE A 176 -3.42 -6.34 -6.40
N PRO A 177 -2.50 -7.04 -5.70
CA PRO A 177 -1.10 -6.64 -5.59
C PRO A 177 -0.23 -7.07 -6.78
N ASN A 178 -0.77 -7.87 -7.72
CA ASN A 178 0.00 -8.27 -8.89
C ASN A 178 0.21 -7.06 -9.80
N GLU A 179 1.34 -6.41 -9.64
CA GLU A 179 1.69 -5.19 -10.33
C GLU A 179 1.81 -5.38 -11.83
N ALA A 180 1.10 -4.53 -12.58
CA ALA A 180 1.19 -4.48 -14.02
C ALA A 180 2.17 -3.39 -14.47
N MET A 181 3.02 -3.72 -15.42
CA MET A 181 3.77 -2.70 -16.16
C MET A 181 2.89 -1.99 -17.16
N LEU A 182 2.90 -0.65 -17.15
CA LEU A 182 2.37 0.18 -18.22
C LEU A 182 3.45 0.45 -19.27
N GLN A 183 3.63 -0.48 -20.24
CA GLN A 183 4.73 -0.40 -21.19
C GLN A 183 4.34 -0.90 -22.60
N PRO A 184 3.70 -0.05 -23.43
CA PRO A 184 3.12 1.26 -23.14
C PRO A 184 1.67 1.18 -22.63
N TYR A 185 1.06 -0.01 -22.58
CA TYR A 185 -0.33 -0.29 -22.19
C TYR A 185 -0.38 -1.44 -21.20
N PHE A 186 -1.52 -1.63 -20.57
CA PHE A 186 -1.77 -2.87 -19.82
C PHE A 186 -1.73 -4.07 -20.75
N VAL A 187 -1.06 -5.15 -20.33
CA VAL A 187 -1.15 -6.42 -21.04
C VAL A 187 -2.53 -7.06 -20.81
N ASP A 188 -3.04 -7.81 -21.79
CA ASP A 188 -4.35 -8.45 -21.70
C ASP A 188 -4.50 -9.36 -20.46
N ALA A 189 -3.41 -10.02 -20.06
CA ALA A 189 -3.38 -10.83 -18.84
C ALA A 189 -3.74 -10.01 -17.60
N CYS A 190 -3.26 -8.78 -17.49
CA CYS A 190 -3.59 -7.87 -16.38
C CYS A 190 -5.07 -7.47 -16.43
N VAL A 191 -5.57 -7.05 -17.59
CA VAL A 191 -6.97 -6.66 -17.76
C VAL A 191 -7.91 -7.82 -17.38
N ASN A 192 -7.60 -9.04 -17.84
CA ASN A 192 -8.37 -10.23 -17.51
C ASN A 192 -8.30 -10.56 -16.01
N TYR A 193 -7.10 -10.54 -15.43
CA TYR A 193 -6.88 -10.77 -13.99
C TYR A 193 -7.70 -9.80 -13.14
N VAL A 194 -7.65 -8.50 -13.45
CA VAL A 194 -8.40 -7.47 -12.73
C VAL A 194 -9.89 -7.71 -12.85
N ASN A 195 -10.41 -7.96 -14.06
CA ASN A 195 -11.84 -8.14 -14.29
C ASN A 195 -12.39 -9.41 -13.63
N GLU A 196 -11.69 -10.54 -13.74
CA GLU A 196 -12.08 -11.80 -13.10
C GLU A 196 -12.07 -11.66 -11.57
N THR A 197 -11.05 -11.01 -11.03
CA THR A 197 -10.89 -10.82 -9.58
C THR A 197 -11.92 -9.83 -9.03
N ALA A 198 -12.14 -8.71 -9.72
CA ALA A 198 -13.14 -7.73 -9.31
C ALA A 198 -14.56 -8.28 -9.35
N ALA A 199 -14.91 -9.06 -10.38
CA ALA A 199 -16.20 -9.74 -10.45
C ALA A 199 -16.38 -10.74 -9.31
N PHE A 200 -15.30 -11.38 -8.86
CA PHE A 200 -15.32 -12.28 -7.70
C PHE A 200 -15.48 -11.48 -6.39
N ALA A 201 -14.68 -10.44 -6.19
CA ALA A 201 -14.75 -9.56 -5.03
C ALA A 201 -16.14 -8.96 -4.84
N GLN A 202 -16.77 -8.50 -5.93
CA GLN A 202 -18.11 -7.91 -5.90
C GLN A 202 -19.20 -8.91 -5.42
N ARG A 203 -19.03 -10.21 -5.71
CA ARG A 203 -19.96 -11.23 -5.17
C ARG A 203 -19.80 -11.44 -3.67
N LEU A 204 -18.57 -11.35 -3.17
CA LEU A 204 -18.26 -11.56 -1.75
C LEU A 204 -18.59 -10.33 -0.89
N THR A 205 -18.24 -9.16 -1.40
CA THR A 205 -18.33 -7.88 -0.68
C THR A 205 -18.84 -6.77 -1.62
N PRO A 206 -20.14 -6.74 -1.94
CA PRO A 206 -20.71 -5.90 -3.00
C PRO A 206 -20.57 -4.38 -2.76
N ASN A 207 -20.30 -3.96 -1.53
CA ASN A 207 -20.14 -2.56 -1.15
C ASN A 207 -18.67 -2.11 -1.05
N CYS A 208 -17.73 -3.02 -1.31
CA CYS A 208 -16.30 -2.73 -1.25
C CYS A 208 -15.77 -2.25 -2.60
N VAL A 209 -14.73 -1.43 -2.55
CA VAL A 209 -14.02 -0.95 -3.74
C VAL A 209 -12.77 -1.78 -4.01
N ASN A 210 -12.31 -1.77 -5.27
CA ASN A 210 -11.14 -2.53 -5.72
C ASN A 210 -10.04 -1.58 -6.16
N LEU A 211 -8.80 -1.86 -5.76
CA LEU A 211 -7.62 -1.04 -5.99
C LEU A 211 -6.52 -1.85 -6.67
N ILE A 212 -5.86 -1.25 -7.66
CA ILE A 212 -4.60 -1.71 -8.27
C ILE A 212 -3.54 -0.61 -8.21
N ALA A 213 -2.25 -0.98 -8.29
CA ALA A 213 -1.14 -0.04 -8.28
C ALA A 213 -0.11 -0.35 -9.39
N PRO A 214 -0.41 -0.02 -10.66
CA PRO A 214 0.51 -0.25 -11.77
C PRO A 214 1.73 0.65 -11.71
N TYR A 215 2.86 0.18 -12.28
CA TYR A 215 4.13 0.91 -12.31
C TYR A 215 4.60 1.21 -13.74
N PHE A 216 5.71 1.96 -13.90
CA PHE A 216 6.24 2.45 -15.17
C PHE A 216 5.32 3.40 -15.93
N ILE A 217 4.62 4.27 -15.25
CA ILE A 217 3.74 5.25 -15.92
C ILE A 217 4.46 6.15 -16.91
N LYS A 218 5.78 6.36 -16.77
CA LYS A 218 6.59 7.13 -17.73
C LYS A 218 6.64 6.50 -19.12
N GLU A 219 6.45 5.18 -19.22
CA GLU A 219 6.44 4.43 -20.49
C GLU A 219 5.04 4.37 -21.11
N ALA A 220 4.01 4.78 -20.37
CA ALA A 220 2.62 4.70 -20.80
C ALA A 220 2.32 5.69 -21.95
N ARG A 221 1.45 5.27 -22.85
CA ARG A 221 0.85 6.14 -23.87
C ARG A 221 -0.58 6.48 -23.46
N PHE A 222 -0.85 7.78 -23.38
CA PHE A 222 -2.15 8.33 -22.99
C PHE A 222 -2.95 8.68 -24.26
N ASP A 223 -3.41 7.66 -24.96
CA ASP A 223 -4.17 7.78 -26.20
C ASP A 223 -5.51 7.03 -26.09
N ASP A 224 -6.32 7.08 -27.18
CA ASP A 224 -7.62 6.40 -27.23
C ASP A 224 -7.56 4.90 -26.95
N HIS A 225 -6.42 4.24 -27.21
CA HIS A 225 -6.26 2.83 -26.89
C HIS A 225 -6.20 2.63 -25.37
N PHE A 226 -5.43 3.47 -24.68
CA PHE A 226 -5.32 3.44 -23.21
C PHE A 226 -6.68 3.72 -22.55
N VAL A 227 -7.40 4.75 -23.03
CA VAL A 227 -8.75 5.06 -22.54
C VAL A 227 -9.68 3.86 -22.69
N ARG A 228 -9.69 3.21 -23.87
CA ARG A 228 -10.50 1.99 -24.08
C ARG A 228 -10.08 0.81 -23.19
N GLN A 229 -8.82 0.72 -22.76
CA GLN A 229 -8.42 -0.29 -21.77
C GLN A 229 -9.01 0.04 -20.39
N LEU A 230 -8.92 1.31 -19.97
CA LEU A 230 -9.50 1.75 -18.70
C LEU A 230 -11.02 1.54 -18.66
N GLU A 231 -11.73 1.86 -19.74
CA GLU A 231 -13.18 1.63 -19.88
C GLU A 231 -13.58 0.14 -19.77
N LYS A 232 -12.68 -0.78 -20.11
CA LYS A 232 -12.90 -2.22 -20.02
C LYS A 232 -12.55 -2.81 -18.66
N MET A 233 -11.80 -2.08 -17.83
CA MET A 233 -11.37 -2.58 -16.54
C MET A 233 -12.45 -2.33 -15.48
N ASN A 234 -12.88 -3.40 -14.82
CA ASN A 234 -13.79 -3.32 -13.67
C ASN A 234 -12.99 -3.00 -12.40
N ILE A 235 -12.52 -1.76 -12.29
CA ILE A 235 -11.69 -1.30 -11.17
C ILE A 235 -12.15 0.08 -10.71
N ASP A 236 -12.16 0.31 -9.40
CA ASP A 236 -12.64 1.56 -8.81
C ASP A 236 -11.50 2.56 -8.61
N ILE A 237 -10.31 2.09 -8.25
CA ILE A 237 -9.16 2.94 -7.92
C ILE A 237 -7.90 2.41 -8.61
N ILE A 238 -7.19 3.31 -9.28
CA ILE A 238 -5.86 3.04 -9.83
C ILE A 238 -4.86 3.99 -9.17
N ALA A 239 -3.98 3.44 -8.33
CA ALA A 239 -2.90 4.16 -7.68
C ALA A 239 -1.62 4.01 -8.50
N TYR A 240 -1.43 4.86 -9.49
CA TYR A 240 -0.25 4.81 -10.35
C TYR A 240 1.02 5.08 -9.56
N GLN A 241 2.01 4.19 -9.69
CA GLN A 241 3.33 4.38 -9.07
C GLN A 241 4.18 5.31 -9.94
N ASP A 242 4.62 6.41 -9.35
CA ASP A 242 5.39 7.44 -10.08
C ASP A 242 6.85 7.07 -10.35
N GLY A 243 7.40 6.12 -9.60
CA GLY A 243 8.78 5.66 -9.74
C GLY A 243 9.83 6.66 -9.28
N VAL A 244 9.46 7.78 -8.67
CA VAL A 244 10.41 8.82 -8.21
C VAL A 244 11.29 8.29 -7.08
N GLY A 245 10.70 7.60 -6.10
CA GLY A 245 11.42 7.07 -4.95
C GLY A 245 12.50 6.05 -5.28
N VAL A 246 12.36 5.36 -6.42
CA VAL A 246 13.33 4.37 -6.94
C VAL A 246 14.17 4.89 -8.10
N ASN A 247 14.16 6.20 -8.35
CA ASN A 247 14.90 6.90 -9.40
C ASN A 247 14.59 6.42 -10.85
N HIS A 248 13.41 5.86 -11.08
CA HIS A 248 12.96 5.50 -12.42
C HIS A 248 12.38 6.69 -13.18
N THR A 249 11.91 7.71 -12.48
CA THR A 249 11.27 8.89 -13.05
C THR A 249 11.72 10.13 -12.27
N SER A 250 11.92 11.26 -12.97
CA SER A 250 12.15 12.55 -12.30
C SER A 250 10.85 13.12 -11.74
N LEU A 251 10.94 14.03 -10.75
CA LEU A 251 9.76 14.76 -10.25
C LEU A 251 9.06 15.55 -11.37
N GLU A 252 9.83 16.15 -12.27
CA GLU A 252 9.30 16.93 -13.40
C GLU A 252 8.53 16.04 -14.37
N ASP A 253 9.07 14.87 -14.73
CA ASP A 253 8.40 13.95 -15.62
C ASP A 253 7.18 13.31 -14.97
N SER A 254 7.26 12.95 -13.68
CA SER A 254 6.11 12.47 -12.92
C SER A 254 4.96 13.48 -12.96
N ALA A 255 5.23 14.77 -12.71
CA ALA A 255 4.22 15.81 -12.80
C ALA A 255 3.57 15.87 -14.18
N LYS A 256 4.36 15.82 -15.27
CA LYS A 256 3.85 15.80 -16.66
C LYS A 256 2.96 14.59 -16.97
N PHE A 257 3.25 13.42 -16.36
CA PHE A 257 2.41 12.24 -16.54
C PHE A 257 1.07 12.39 -15.83
N TYR A 258 1.07 12.85 -14.59
CA TYR A 258 -0.17 13.08 -13.85
C TYR A 258 -1.06 14.19 -14.42
N GLU A 259 -0.48 15.14 -15.16
CA GLU A 259 -1.27 16.14 -15.91
C GLU A 259 -2.02 15.56 -17.11
N LYS A 260 -1.63 14.36 -17.59
CA LYS A 260 -2.25 13.70 -18.76
C LYS A 260 -3.27 12.63 -18.34
N LEU A 261 -3.22 12.14 -17.10
CA LEU A 261 -4.17 11.20 -16.53
C LEU A 261 -5.49 11.89 -16.15
#